data_ab9d8410788f12b2de3ab3a79d9f9baf
#
_entry.id   ab9d8410788f12b2de3ab3a79d9f9baf
#
_cell.length_a   1.000
_cell.length_b   1.000
_cell.length_c   1.000
_cell.angle_alpha   90.00
_cell.angle_beta   90.00
_cell.angle_gamma   90.00
#
_symmetry.space_group_name_H-M   'P 1'
#
loop_
_entity.id
_entity.type
_entity.pdbx_description
1 polymer ?
#
loop_
_entity_poly.entity_id
_entity_poly.type
_entity_poly.pdbx_seq_one_letter_code
_entity_poly.pdbx_strand_id
1 'polypeptide(L)'
;MLYQSSIGSVVLAAALLMSPASAQVYPDWSGQWRGTVFRYDPSKPVGRGQEAPLKEPYRLIHEASMADQAAGGQGLYLSSARCVPMGMPWQMYAFFAMEFVFTPTTTFVLSEAMTAQTRRIYTDGRAWPEYQDALFTGYSIGKWIDEDGDGKYDVLEIETRYMRVPRIYDQSGIPFHEDGEAVIKERLFLDKADPNILHNQMTTIDNALTRPWLVERIYRREPKVIWTETNCVEDNDIVVIGNEDYRLSRDDGLLMPRKKGQKPPDLKHFNQAQN
;
A
#
# COMPACT_ATOMS: atom_id res chain seq x y z
N MET A 1 65.44 -13.21 59.90
CA MET A 1 64.19 -12.38 60.00
C MET A 1 63.71 -12.06 58.61
N LEU A 2 62.72 -12.79 58.09
CA LEU A 2 62.19 -12.57 56.77
C LEU A 2 60.79 -11.96 56.96
N TYR A 3 60.58 -10.76 56.42
CA TYR A 3 59.31 -10.04 56.37
C TYR A 3 58.55 -10.47 55.10
N GLN A 4 57.46 -11.16 55.24
CA GLN A 4 56.50 -11.40 54.14
C GLN A 4 55.49 -10.31 54.13
N SER A 5 55.47 -9.53 53.03
CA SER A 5 54.41 -8.51 52.72
C SER A 5 53.34 -9.16 51.90
N SER A 6 52.18 -9.30 52.47
CA SER A 6 50.97 -9.78 51.75
C SER A 6 50.34 -8.62 51.04
N ILE A 7 50.33 -8.61 49.71
CA ILE A 7 49.57 -7.65 48.87
C ILE A 7 48.18 -8.26 48.66
N GLY A 8 47.20 -7.68 49.32
CA GLY A 8 45.80 -8.03 49.12
C GLY A 8 45.25 -7.40 47.84
N SER A 9 44.93 -8.20 46.84
CA SER A 9 44.26 -7.74 45.63
C SER A 9 42.76 -7.54 45.89
N VAL A 10 42.30 -6.31 45.90
CA VAL A 10 40.86 -5.98 45.92
C VAL A 10 40.35 -6.09 44.50
N VAL A 11 39.58 -7.14 44.20
CA VAL A 11 38.83 -7.30 42.93
C VAL A 11 37.54 -6.50 43.08
N LEU A 12 37.46 -5.35 42.42
CA LEU A 12 36.25 -4.54 42.31
C LEU A 12 35.38 -5.19 41.25
N ALA A 13 34.35 -5.96 41.65
CA ALA A 13 33.33 -6.49 40.78
C ALA A 13 32.37 -5.35 40.37
N ALA A 14 32.54 -4.80 39.19
CA ALA A 14 31.57 -3.88 38.58
C ALA A 14 30.36 -4.73 38.11
N ALA A 15 29.30 -4.79 38.91
CA ALA A 15 28.02 -5.32 38.49
C ALA A 15 27.40 -4.36 37.48
N LEU A 16 27.49 -4.72 36.18
CA LEU A 16 26.69 -4.09 35.13
C LEU A 16 25.24 -4.38 35.40
N LEU A 17 24.53 -3.39 35.95
CA LEU A 17 23.08 -3.38 36.02
C LEU A 17 22.54 -3.28 34.59
N MET A 18 22.40 -4.43 33.90
CA MET A 18 21.56 -4.53 32.70
C MET A 18 20.13 -4.34 33.18
N SER A 19 19.60 -3.10 33.02
CA SER A 19 18.18 -2.90 33.08
C SER A 19 17.52 -3.87 32.09
N PRO A 20 16.51 -4.65 32.49
CA PRO A 20 15.79 -5.45 31.53
C PRO A 20 15.21 -4.47 30.49
N ALA A 21 15.55 -4.67 29.24
CA ALA A 21 14.87 -3.97 28.15
C ALA A 21 13.37 -4.31 28.33
N SER A 22 12.57 -3.32 28.74
CA SER A 22 11.13 -3.51 28.81
C SER A 22 10.68 -3.94 27.41
N ALA A 23 9.99 -5.08 27.32
CA ALA A 23 9.44 -5.54 26.07
C ALA A 23 8.52 -4.43 25.53
N GLN A 24 8.81 -3.94 24.35
CA GLN A 24 7.98 -2.93 23.68
C GLN A 24 6.58 -3.51 23.47
N VAL A 25 5.57 -2.81 23.95
CA VAL A 25 4.18 -3.24 23.85
C VAL A 25 3.56 -2.58 22.62
N TYR A 26 3.21 -3.39 21.63
CA TYR A 26 2.51 -2.93 20.43
C TYR A 26 1.00 -2.86 20.69
N PRO A 27 0.26 -1.99 19.97
CA PRO A 27 -1.19 -1.97 20.03
C PRO A 27 -1.77 -3.28 19.48
N ASP A 28 -2.96 -3.63 19.94
CA ASP A 28 -3.66 -4.82 19.43
C ASP A 28 -4.27 -4.52 18.05
N TRP A 29 -3.50 -4.76 17.00
CA TRP A 29 -3.99 -4.76 15.62
C TRP A 29 -4.20 -6.18 15.08
N SER A 30 -4.38 -7.15 15.96
CA SER A 30 -4.65 -8.54 15.57
C SER A 30 -5.95 -8.67 14.78
N GLY A 31 -6.05 -9.76 14.02
CA GLY A 31 -7.20 -10.06 13.16
C GLY A 31 -7.16 -9.34 11.81
N GLN A 32 -8.28 -9.37 11.11
CA GLN A 32 -8.41 -8.79 9.77
C GLN A 32 -9.05 -7.41 9.83
N TRP A 33 -8.57 -6.54 8.95
CA TRP A 33 -9.04 -5.18 8.80
C TRP A 33 -9.56 -4.94 7.39
N ARG A 34 -10.75 -4.36 7.27
CA ARG A 34 -11.37 -4.03 5.99
C ARG A 34 -11.67 -2.55 5.91
N GLY A 35 -11.35 -1.94 4.75
CA GLY A 35 -11.67 -0.54 4.47
C GLY A 35 -13.18 -0.32 4.41
N THR A 36 -13.67 0.72 5.08
CA THR A 36 -15.11 1.02 5.18
C THR A 36 -15.50 2.33 4.55
N VAL A 37 -14.72 3.37 4.73
CA VAL A 37 -15.03 4.72 4.28
C VAL A 37 -13.84 5.31 3.58
N PHE A 38 -14.13 5.93 2.45
CA PHE A 38 -13.15 6.64 1.66
C PHE A 38 -13.40 8.14 1.79
N ARG A 39 -12.48 8.86 2.44
CA ARG A 39 -12.46 10.32 2.51
C ARG A 39 -11.12 10.83 2.04
N TYR A 40 -11.11 11.69 1.04
CA TYR A 40 -9.88 12.33 0.60
C TYR A 40 -9.45 13.46 1.55
N ASP A 41 -10.41 14.21 2.08
CA ASP A 41 -10.17 15.28 3.04
C ASP A 41 -11.17 15.15 4.17
N PRO A 42 -10.74 14.74 5.39
CA PRO A 42 -11.64 14.51 6.51
C PRO A 42 -12.35 15.78 6.99
N SER A 43 -11.84 16.96 6.66
CA SER A 43 -12.48 18.24 6.98
C SER A 43 -13.65 18.59 6.08
N LYS A 44 -13.86 17.83 5.01
CA LYS A 44 -14.92 18.10 4.00
C LYS A 44 -15.94 16.96 3.95
N PRO A 45 -17.18 17.26 3.54
CA PRO A 45 -18.17 16.23 3.23
C PRO A 45 -17.66 15.25 2.17
N VAL A 46 -18.12 14.00 2.22
CA VAL A 46 -17.85 13.00 1.18
C VAL A 46 -18.42 13.50 -0.16
N GLY A 47 -17.65 13.39 -1.24
CA GLY A 47 -18.04 13.79 -2.58
C GLY A 47 -17.18 14.92 -3.17
N ARG A 48 -17.81 15.83 -3.90
CA ARG A 48 -17.11 16.93 -4.60
C ARG A 48 -16.25 17.77 -3.65
N GLY A 49 -15.08 18.15 -4.12
CA GLY A 49 -14.10 18.95 -3.38
C GLY A 49 -13.10 18.10 -2.60
N GLN A 50 -13.17 16.78 -2.74
CA GLN A 50 -12.19 15.85 -2.19
C GLN A 50 -11.26 15.26 -3.27
N GLU A 51 -11.37 15.73 -4.51
CA GLU A 51 -10.55 15.25 -5.61
C GLU A 51 -9.06 15.54 -5.38
N ALA A 52 -8.21 14.71 -5.98
CA ALA A 52 -6.78 14.94 -6.01
C ALA A 52 -6.46 16.29 -6.63
N PRO A 53 -5.59 17.11 -6.02
CA PRO A 53 -5.21 18.42 -6.55
C PRO A 53 -4.23 18.30 -7.72
N LEU A 54 -4.66 17.66 -8.82
CA LEU A 54 -3.84 17.40 -9.99
C LEU A 54 -3.45 18.68 -10.74
N LYS A 55 -2.22 18.70 -11.24
CA LYS A 55 -1.78 19.68 -12.26
C LYS A 55 -2.50 19.40 -13.57
N GLU A 56 -2.64 20.42 -14.40
CA GLU A 56 -3.44 20.38 -15.63
C GLU A 56 -3.19 19.17 -16.54
N PRO A 57 -1.96 18.77 -16.89
CA PRO A 57 -1.74 17.62 -17.75
C PRO A 57 -2.28 16.31 -17.15
N TYR A 58 -2.12 16.12 -15.85
CA TYR A 58 -2.56 14.91 -15.13
C TYR A 58 -4.07 14.92 -14.90
N ARG A 59 -4.67 16.09 -14.72
CA ARG A 59 -6.12 16.23 -14.64
C ARG A 59 -6.80 15.78 -15.94
N LEU A 60 -6.27 16.19 -17.09
CA LEU A 60 -6.79 15.77 -18.39
C LEU A 60 -6.65 14.26 -18.62
N ILE A 61 -5.52 13.68 -18.20
CA ILE A 61 -5.31 12.22 -18.24
C ILE A 61 -6.33 11.50 -17.36
N HIS A 62 -6.56 12.00 -16.15
CA HIS A 62 -7.55 11.42 -15.22
C HIS A 62 -8.98 11.52 -15.78
N GLU A 63 -9.37 12.67 -16.31
CA GLU A 63 -10.70 12.87 -16.92
C GLU A 63 -10.91 11.93 -18.13
N ALA A 64 -9.90 11.76 -18.97
CA ALA A 64 -9.95 10.80 -20.06
C ALA A 64 -10.09 9.36 -19.58
N SER A 65 -9.38 8.99 -18.50
CA SER A 65 -9.49 7.69 -17.85
C SER A 65 -10.91 7.44 -17.33
N MET A 66 -11.50 8.42 -16.64
CA MET A 66 -12.87 8.33 -16.13
C MET A 66 -13.91 8.24 -17.24
N ALA A 67 -13.72 8.97 -18.34
CA ALA A 67 -14.61 8.90 -19.51
C ALA A 67 -14.53 7.51 -20.18
N ASP A 68 -13.33 6.94 -20.30
CA ASP A 68 -13.14 5.59 -20.84
C ASP A 68 -13.82 4.53 -19.95
N GLN A 69 -13.68 4.61 -18.63
CA GLN A 69 -14.35 3.72 -17.67
C GLN A 69 -15.89 3.86 -17.77
N ALA A 70 -16.42 5.07 -17.90
CA ALA A 70 -17.84 5.30 -18.08
C ALA A 70 -18.38 4.69 -19.38
N ALA A 71 -17.55 4.57 -20.40
CA ALA A 71 -17.87 3.90 -21.67
C ALA A 71 -17.69 2.37 -21.62
N GLY A 72 -17.27 1.80 -20.48
CA GLY A 72 -17.03 0.37 -20.28
C GLY A 72 -15.57 -0.06 -20.49
N GLY A 73 -14.66 0.88 -20.76
CA GLY A 73 -13.22 0.62 -20.83
C GLY A 73 -12.56 0.46 -19.45
N GLN A 74 -11.24 0.25 -19.44
CA GLN A 74 -10.46 0.11 -18.21
C GLN A 74 -9.89 1.44 -17.71
N GLY A 75 -9.87 2.47 -18.54
CA GLY A 75 -9.12 3.68 -18.26
C GLY A 75 -7.65 3.38 -18.02
N LEU A 76 -7.06 4.01 -17.00
CA LEU A 76 -5.71 3.71 -16.52
C LEU A 76 -5.65 2.49 -15.59
N TYR A 77 -6.77 1.82 -15.34
CA TYR A 77 -6.85 0.66 -14.46
C TYR A 77 -6.28 -0.59 -15.15
N LEU A 78 -4.97 -0.78 -15.07
CA LEU A 78 -4.28 -1.89 -15.74
C LEU A 78 -4.23 -3.17 -14.91
N SER A 79 -4.51 -3.12 -13.61
CA SER A 79 -4.30 -4.27 -12.72
C SER A 79 -5.21 -5.44 -13.07
N SER A 80 -6.48 -5.23 -13.40
CA SER A 80 -7.38 -6.33 -13.77
C SER A 80 -7.07 -6.89 -15.17
N ALA A 81 -6.73 -6.03 -16.13
CA ALA A 81 -6.45 -6.45 -17.50
C ALA A 81 -5.11 -7.17 -17.65
N ARG A 82 -4.12 -6.80 -16.85
CA ARG A 82 -2.75 -7.30 -16.94
C ARG A 82 -2.25 -8.00 -15.69
N CYS A 83 -3.11 -8.22 -14.70
CA CYS A 83 -2.78 -8.81 -13.41
C CYS A 83 -1.57 -8.14 -12.72
N VAL A 84 -1.42 -6.83 -12.90
CA VAL A 84 -0.37 -6.05 -12.25
C VAL A 84 -0.73 -5.85 -10.78
N PRO A 85 0.19 -6.12 -9.84
CA PRO A 85 -0.06 -5.89 -8.42
C PRO A 85 -0.51 -4.47 -8.12
N MET A 86 -1.49 -4.30 -7.24
CA MET A 86 -2.00 -2.97 -6.86
C MET A 86 -0.89 -2.09 -6.30
N GLY A 87 -0.11 -2.60 -5.35
CA GLY A 87 0.96 -1.88 -4.69
C GLY A 87 0.49 -0.65 -3.92
N MET A 88 1.45 0.20 -3.49
CA MET A 88 1.14 1.43 -2.77
C MET A 88 0.68 2.55 -3.72
N PRO A 89 -0.27 3.38 -3.31
CA PRO A 89 -1.04 3.37 -2.05
C PRO A 89 -2.30 2.49 -2.08
N TRP A 90 -2.63 1.93 -3.23
CA TRP A 90 -3.88 1.20 -3.45
C TRP A 90 -4.01 -0.04 -2.57
N GLN A 91 -2.92 -0.75 -2.29
CA GLN A 91 -2.91 -1.87 -1.35
C GLN A 91 -3.57 -1.52 -0.01
N MET A 92 -3.36 -0.29 0.46
CA MET A 92 -3.96 0.20 1.72
C MET A 92 -5.44 0.59 1.57
N TYR A 93 -6.06 0.31 0.44
CA TYR A 93 -7.51 0.46 0.28
C TYR A 93 -8.27 -0.62 1.09
N ALA A 94 -7.62 -1.74 1.34
CA ALA A 94 -8.18 -2.89 2.06
C ALA A 94 -9.59 -3.29 1.58
N PHE A 95 -9.77 -3.31 0.26
CA PHE A 95 -11.02 -3.79 -0.37
C PHE A 95 -11.26 -5.25 0.02
N PHE A 96 -10.22 -6.08 -0.07
CA PHE A 96 -10.12 -7.33 0.65
C PHE A 96 -9.44 -7.07 1.99
N ALA A 97 -9.64 -7.96 2.96
CA ALA A 97 -9.07 -7.78 4.28
C ALA A 97 -7.54 -7.73 4.24
N MET A 98 -6.97 -6.97 5.15
CA MET A 98 -5.53 -6.95 5.41
C MET A 98 -5.25 -7.34 6.85
N GLU A 99 -4.06 -7.86 7.10
CA GLU A 99 -3.56 -8.22 8.43
C GLU A 99 -2.23 -7.55 8.71
N PHE A 100 -1.97 -7.28 9.98
CA PHE A 100 -0.69 -6.76 10.44
C PHE A 100 0.06 -7.82 11.24
N VAL A 101 1.35 -7.97 10.94
CA VAL A 101 2.26 -8.83 11.71
C VAL A 101 3.43 -7.98 12.18
N PHE A 102 3.65 -7.95 13.49
CA PHE A 102 4.72 -7.18 14.10
C PHE A 102 5.90 -8.07 14.45
N THR A 103 7.08 -7.60 14.11
CA THR A 103 8.36 -8.14 14.58
C THR A 103 9.18 -6.98 15.15
N PRO A 104 10.25 -7.25 15.91
CA PRO A 104 11.08 -6.17 16.47
C PRO A 104 11.68 -5.22 15.43
N THR A 105 11.82 -5.65 14.18
CA THR A 105 12.52 -4.90 13.13
C THR A 105 11.62 -4.51 11.95
N THR A 106 10.44 -5.13 11.84
CA THR A 106 9.60 -4.98 10.66
C THR A 106 8.13 -5.18 11.01
N THR A 107 7.29 -4.30 10.53
CA THR A 107 5.83 -4.48 10.47
C THR A 107 5.48 -4.95 9.07
N PHE A 108 4.73 -6.04 8.96
CA PHE A 108 4.22 -6.56 7.70
C PHE A 108 2.74 -6.24 7.56
N VAL A 109 2.33 -5.85 6.36
CA VAL A 109 0.93 -5.78 5.96
C VAL A 109 0.70 -6.85 4.92
N LEU A 110 -0.13 -7.82 5.25
CA LEU A 110 -0.55 -8.91 4.37
C LEU A 110 -1.87 -8.51 3.72
N SER A 111 -2.00 -8.67 2.42
CA SER A 111 -3.21 -8.34 1.67
C SER A 111 -3.39 -9.33 0.52
N GLU A 112 -4.62 -9.84 0.36
CA GLU A 112 -5.00 -10.81 -0.66
C GLU A 112 -5.66 -10.18 -1.89
N ALA A 113 -5.61 -8.85 -2.00
CA ALA A 113 -6.29 -8.14 -3.09
C ALA A 113 -5.64 -8.37 -4.45
N MET A 114 -6.36 -8.98 -5.41
CA MET A 114 -5.96 -9.27 -6.79
C MET A 114 -4.78 -10.22 -6.95
N THR A 115 -3.73 -10.01 -6.20
CA THR A 115 -2.56 -10.86 -6.03
C THR A 115 -2.11 -10.72 -4.59
N ALA A 116 -1.70 -11.82 -3.96
CA ALA A 116 -1.15 -11.78 -2.61
C ALA A 116 0.03 -10.80 -2.55
N GLN A 117 -0.07 -9.79 -1.69
CA GLN A 117 0.95 -8.75 -1.54
C GLN A 117 1.37 -8.64 -0.09
N THR A 118 2.66 -8.71 0.13
CA THR A 118 3.27 -8.44 1.43
C THR A 118 4.02 -7.12 1.36
N ARG A 119 3.55 -6.12 2.12
CA ARG A 119 4.28 -4.87 2.33
C ARG A 119 5.15 -5.00 3.56
N ARG A 120 6.42 -4.61 3.45
CA ARG A 120 7.38 -4.55 4.55
C ARG A 120 7.61 -3.10 4.94
N ILE A 121 7.42 -2.81 6.22
CA ILE A 121 7.67 -1.51 6.83
C ILE A 121 8.78 -1.73 7.84
N TYR A 122 9.97 -1.23 7.56
CA TYR A 122 11.14 -1.42 8.43
C TYR A 122 11.06 -0.46 9.61
N THR A 123 11.05 -1.01 10.83
CA THR A 123 10.85 -0.27 12.08
C THR A 123 12.06 -0.34 13.01
N ASP A 124 13.22 -0.71 12.48
CA ASP A 124 14.48 -0.86 13.21
C ASP A 124 15.37 0.40 13.20
N GLY A 125 14.84 1.52 12.70
CA GLY A 125 15.56 2.80 12.67
C GLY A 125 16.64 2.90 11.59
N ARG A 126 16.62 1.98 10.60
CA ARG A 126 17.59 2.02 9.49
C ARG A 126 17.48 3.29 8.65
N ALA A 127 18.60 3.67 8.04
CA ALA A 127 18.64 4.73 7.04
C ALA A 127 18.01 4.26 5.69
N TRP A 128 17.66 5.22 4.86
CA TRP A 128 17.27 4.95 3.46
C TRP A 128 18.46 4.35 2.72
N PRO A 129 18.23 3.32 1.88
CA PRO A 129 19.30 2.76 1.05
C PRO A 129 19.76 3.80 0.01
N GLU A 130 21.04 3.79 -0.32
CA GLU A 130 21.60 4.63 -1.40
C GLU A 130 20.97 4.27 -2.76
N TYR A 131 20.65 2.99 -2.95
CA TYR A 131 19.99 2.48 -4.14
C TYR A 131 18.90 1.47 -3.76
N GLN A 132 17.76 1.57 -4.41
CA GLN A 132 16.64 0.63 -4.29
C GLN A 132 15.91 0.53 -5.61
N ASP A 133 15.77 -0.68 -6.14
CA ASP A 133 14.88 -0.94 -7.27
C ASP A 133 13.44 -0.56 -6.91
N ALA A 134 12.75 0.03 -7.88
CA ALA A 134 11.35 0.39 -7.70
C ALA A 134 10.45 -0.84 -7.55
N LEU A 135 9.65 -0.86 -6.48
CA LEU A 135 8.76 -1.97 -6.11
C LEU A 135 7.29 -1.56 -6.24
N PHE A 136 6.39 -2.51 -6.43
CA PHE A 136 4.95 -2.21 -6.40
C PHE A 136 4.49 -1.69 -5.05
N THR A 137 4.98 -2.29 -3.95
CA THR A 137 4.67 -1.85 -2.58
C THR A 137 5.53 -0.68 -2.12
N GLY A 138 6.51 -0.26 -2.91
CA GLY A 138 7.54 0.68 -2.50
C GLY A 138 8.46 0.13 -1.40
N TYR A 139 9.42 0.93 -0.99
CA TYR A 139 10.25 0.71 0.18
C TYR A 139 9.74 1.59 1.32
N SER A 140 9.41 0.99 2.47
CA SER A 140 8.80 1.72 3.58
C SER A 140 9.69 1.68 4.82
N ILE A 141 9.93 2.83 5.43
CA ILE A 141 10.53 2.98 6.75
C ILE A 141 9.44 3.50 7.69
N GLY A 142 9.32 2.90 8.86
CA GLY A 142 8.35 3.29 9.87
C GLY A 142 8.99 3.52 11.24
N LYS A 143 8.25 4.23 12.07
CA LYS A 143 8.59 4.47 13.46
C LYS A 143 7.36 4.32 14.33
N TRP A 144 7.45 3.48 15.34
CA TRP A 144 6.45 3.38 16.37
C TRP A 144 6.60 4.53 17.37
N ILE A 145 5.49 5.14 17.75
CA ILE A 145 5.41 6.29 18.64
C ILE A 145 4.54 5.93 19.83
N ASP A 146 5.03 6.22 21.02
CA ASP A 146 4.29 6.26 22.27
C ASP A 146 3.95 7.74 22.51
N GLU A 147 2.69 8.14 22.24
CA GLU A 147 2.28 9.55 22.25
C GLU A 147 1.96 10.06 23.64
N ASP A 148 1.44 9.20 24.51
CA ASP A 148 1.03 9.57 25.85
C ASP A 148 2.08 9.22 26.92
N GLY A 149 3.14 8.49 26.56
CA GLY A 149 4.26 8.16 27.43
C GLY A 149 3.95 7.04 28.43
N ASP A 150 2.96 6.18 28.14
CA ASP A 150 2.57 5.08 29.04
C ASP A 150 3.45 3.82 28.89
N GLY A 151 4.43 3.86 27.98
CA GLY A 151 5.35 2.75 27.68
C GLY A 151 4.81 1.79 26.62
N LYS A 152 3.70 2.12 25.97
CA LYS A 152 3.11 1.36 24.85
C LYS A 152 3.10 2.22 23.58
N TYR A 153 3.13 1.56 22.46
CA TYR A 153 3.00 2.26 21.19
C TYR A 153 1.53 2.51 20.83
N ASP A 154 1.24 3.74 20.37
CA ASP A 154 -0.09 4.15 19.92
C ASP A 154 -0.17 4.26 18.41
N VAL A 155 0.91 4.71 17.79
CA VAL A 155 0.95 5.17 16.40
C VAL A 155 2.11 4.54 15.66
N LEU A 156 1.86 4.16 14.41
CA LEU A 156 2.90 3.84 13.45
C LEU A 156 2.96 4.95 12.38
N GLU A 157 4.03 5.73 12.40
CA GLU A 157 4.36 6.67 11.33
C GLU A 157 5.21 5.98 10.28
N ILE A 158 4.87 6.18 8.99
CA ILE A 158 5.53 5.51 7.88
C ILE A 158 5.84 6.52 6.79
N GLU A 159 6.98 6.35 6.14
CA GLU A 159 7.28 6.98 4.86
C GLU A 159 7.63 5.91 3.83
N THR A 160 7.03 6.02 2.61
CA THR A 160 7.23 5.08 1.50
C THR A 160 7.76 5.82 0.28
N ARG A 161 8.82 5.29 -0.31
CA ARG A 161 9.48 5.76 -1.53
C ARG A 161 9.72 4.60 -2.50
N TYR A 162 10.35 4.88 -3.63
CA TYR A 162 10.76 3.88 -4.64
C TYR A 162 9.60 3.02 -5.14
N MET A 163 8.48 3.67 -5.42
CA MET A 163 7.33 3.02 -6.01
C MET A 163 7.49 2.91 -7.53
N ARG A 164 7.18 1.74 -8.06
CA ARG A 164 7.27 1.49 -9.51
C ARG A 164 6.27 2.34 -10.29
N VAL A 165 6.72 2.98 -11.34
CA VAL A 165 5.91 3.75 -12.29
C VAL A 165 5.91 3.05 -13.67
N PRO A 166 4.93 3.28 -14.56
CA PRO A 166 3.73 4.10 -14.35
C PRO A 166 2.75 3.44 -13.40
N ARG A 167 2.01 4.23 -12.62
CA ARG A 167 0.98 3.73 -11.71
C ARG A 167 -0.14 4.73 -11.46
N ILE A 168 -1.19 4.24 -10.84
CA ILE A 168 -2.34 5.02 -10.41
C ILE A 168 -2.50 4.93 -8.88
N TYR A 169 -3.15 5.93 -8.31
CA TYR A 169 -3.41 6.01 -6.88
C TYR A 169 -4.39 4.92 -6.41
N ASP A 170 -5.46 4.72 -7.18
CA ASP A 170 -6.49 3.70 -6.96
C ASP A 170 -7.26 3.42 -8.26
N GLN A 171 -8.33 2.64 -8.15
CA GLN A 171 -9.18 2.25 -9.29
C GLN A 171 -9.84 3.43 -10.02
N SER A 172 -9.88 4.63 -9.45
CA SER A 172 -10.41 5.82 -10.15
C SER A 172 -9.50 6.29 -11.28
N GLY A 173 -8.26 5.78 -11.34
CA GLY A 173 -7.31 6.11 -12.39
C GLY A 173 -6.60 7.45 -12.19
N ILE A 174 -6.47 7.93 -10.94
CA ILE A 174 -5.65 9.10 -10.61
C ILE A 174 -4.18 8.76 -10.90
N PRO A 175 -3.51 9.42 -11.87
CA PRO A 175 -2.15 9.07 -12.25
C PRO A 175 -1.12 9.65 -11.28
N PHE A 176 -0.01 8.93 -11.10
CA PHE A 176 1.22 9.45 -10.54
C PHE A 176 2.10 10.07 -11.63
N HIS A 177 3.03 10.92 -11.21
CA HIS A 177 4.09 11.40 -12.08
C HIS A 177 5.05 10.26 -12.45
N GLU A 178 5.57 10.28 -13.66
CA GLU A 178 6.41 9.20 -14.20
C GLU A 178 7.87 9.22 -13.72
N ASP A 179 8.27 10.25 -12.96
CA ASP A 179 9.64 10.37 -12.43
C ASP A 179 9.97 9.38 -11.32
N GLY A 180 8.95 8.75 -10.70
CA GLY A 180 9.14 7.82 -9.59
C GLY A 180 9.52 8.47 -8.26
N GLU A 181 9.46 9.80 -8.15
CA GLU A 181 9.83 10.57 -6.95
C GLU A 181 8.70 10.69 -5.92
N ALA A 182 7.58 10.04 -6.15
CA ALA A 182 6.45 10.10 -5.23
C ALA A 182 6.83 9.62 -3.83
N VAL A 183 6.36 10.34 -2.81
CA VAL A 183 6.50 10.00 -1.40
C VAL A 183 5.13 9.87 -0.77
N ILE A 184 4.90 8.79 -0.04
CA ILE A 184 3.67 8.59 0.74
C ILE A 184 4.05 8.57 2.21
N LYS A 185 3.42 9.45 3.00
CA LYS A 185 3.52 9.47 4.45
C LYS A 185 2.22 8.99 5.05
N GLU A 186 2.31 8.11 6.04
CA GLU A 186 1.13 7.54 6.68
C GLU A 186 1.26 7.65 8.19
N ARG A 187 0.13 7.78 8.85
CA ARG A 187 0.01 7.72 10.29
C ARG A 187 -1.16 6.79 10.63
N LEU A 188 -0.83 5.62 11.16
CA LEU A 188 -1.80 4.59 11.54
C LEU A 188 -1.96 4.56 13.06
N PHE A 189 -3.22 4.54 13.52
CA PHE A 189 -3.55 4.48 14.95
C PHE A 189 -4.97 3.95 15.15
N LEU A 190 -5.21 3.33 16.32
CA LEU A 190 -6.57 2.92 16.71
C LEU A 190 -7.39 4.13 17.11
N ASP A 191 -8.69 4.09 16.86
CA ASP A 191 -9.63 5.05 17.43
C ASP A 191 -9.67 4.91 18.95
N LYS A 192 -9.64 6.04 19.66
CA LYS A 192 -9.61 6.04 21.14
C LYS A 192 -10.90 5.57 21.78
N ALA A 193 -12.03 5.68 21.06
CA ALA A 193 -13.36 5.29 21.57
C ALA A 193 -13.76 3.88 21.13
N ASP A 194 -13.27 3.41 19.97
CA ASP A 194 -13.59 2.08 19.43
C ASP A 194 -12.31 1.39 18.91
N PRO A 195 -11.70 0.46 19.65
CA PRO A 195 -10.49 -0.23 19.24
C PRO A 195 -10.67 -1.15 18.02
N ASN A 196 -11.89 -1.28 17.49
CA ASN A 196 -12.18 -1.97 16.24
C ASN A 196 -12.16 -1.03 15.03
N ILE A 197 -11.76 0.21 15.23
CA ILE A 197 -11.52 1.19 14.15
C ILE A 197 -10.03 1.51 14.11
N LEU A 198 -9.43 1.36 12.94
CA LEU A 198 -8.06 1.76 12.67
C LEU A 198 -8.08 2.90 11.64
N HIS A 199 -7.41 4.00 11.97
CA HIS A 199 -7.24 5.15 11.09
C HIS A 199 -5.91 5.07 10.34
N ASN A 200 -5.90 5.53 9.09
CA ASN A 200 -4.69 5.77 8.32
C ASN A 200 -4.79 7.14 7.65
N GLN A 201 -4.09 8.11 8.18
CA GLN A 201 -3.93 9.43 7.59
C GLN A 201 -2.77 9.37 6.60
N MET A 202 -3.09 9.39 5.31
CA MET A 202 -2.15 9.20 4.22
C MET A 202 -1.95 10.50 3.46
N THR A 203 -0.73 11.01 3.45
CA THR A 203 -0.34 12.19 2.66
C THR A 203 0.51 11.75 1.48
N THR A 204 0.02 12.02 0.28
CA THR A 204 0.75 11.80 -0.97
C THR A 204 1.42 13.09 -1.41
N ILE A 205 2.73 13.02 -1.67
CA ILE A 205 3.55 14.09 -2.24
C ILE A 205 4.04 13.56 -3.58
N ASP A 206 3.63 14.23 -4.67
CA ASP A 206 3.91 13.77 -6.04
C ASP A 206 3.98 14.95 -7.00
N ASN A 207 4.82 14.85 -8.02
CA ASN A 207 5.00 15.93 -8.99
C ASN A 207 3.81 16.09 -9.96
N ALA A 208 2.86 15.16 -9.98
CA ALA A 208 1.57 15.34 -10.66
C ALA A 208 0.60 16.23 -9.87
N LEU A 209 0.87 16.50 -8.59
CA LEU A 209 0.00 17.27 -7.70
C LEU A 209 0.46 18.73 -7.56
N THR A 210 -0.49 19.63 -7.34
CA THR A 210 -0.21 21.06 -7.07
C THR A 210 0.19 21.33 -5.61
N ARG A 211 -0.13 20.39 -4.70
CA ARG A 211 0.19 20.42 -3.26
C ARG A 211 0.13 18.99 -2.68
N PRO A 212 0.70 18.74 -1.52
CA PRO A 212 0.49 17.48 -0.81
C PRO A 212 -1.00 17.19 -0.62
N TRP A 213 -1.38 15.95 -0.81
CA TRP A 213 -2.77 15.49 -0.77
C TRP A 213 -2.99 14.53 0.38
N LEU A 214 -3.74 14.99 1.37
CA LEU A 214 -4.12 14.20 2.54
C LEU A 214 -5.43 13.45 2.28
N VAL A 215 -5.40 12.16 2.53
CA VAL A 215 -6.56 11.25 2.51
C VAL A 215 -6.62 10.52 3.83
N GLU A 216 -7.79 10.43 4.45
CA GLU A 216 -8.01 9.55 5.59
C GLU A 216 -8.72 8.27 5.13
N ARG A 217 -8.14 7.13 5.50
CA ARG A 217 -8.73 5.81 5.34
C ARG A 217 -9.11 5.27 6.71
N ILE A 218 -10.28 4.68 6.79
CA ILE A 218 -10.79 4.08 8.02
C ILE A 218 -11.04 2.61 7.76
N TYR A 219 -10.53 1.77 8.64
CA TYR A 219 -10.70 0.32 8.60
C TYR A 219 -11.49 -0.15 9.81
N ARG A 220 -12.31 -1.17 9.59
CA ARG A 220 -12.97 -1.89 10.69
C ARG A 220 -12.36 -3.27 10.83
N ARG A 221 -12.21 -3.71 12.09
CA ARG A 221 -11.85 -5.07 12.40
C ARG A 221 -12.97 -6.01 11.92
N GLU A 222 -12.62 -7.01 11.14
CA GLU A 222 -13.56 -8.00 10.61
C GLU A 222 -13.85 -9.04 11.72
N PRO A 223 -15.12 -9.18 12.17
CA PRO A 223 -15.46 -10.10 13.26
C PRO A 223 -15.41 -11.57 12.83
N LYS A 224 -15.48 -11.84 11.52
CA LYS A 224 -15.36 -13.18 10.95
C LYS A 224 -14.20 -13.18 9.97
N VAL A 225 -13.14 -13.86 10.36
CA VAL A 225 -11.97 -14.02 9.50
C VAL A 225 -12.37 -14.79 8.25
N ILE A 226 -12.22 -14.16 7.09
CA ILE A 226 -12.48 -14.77 5.79
C ILE A 226 -11.16 -14.74 5.03
N TRP A 227 -10.64 -15.93 4.75
CA TRP A 227 -9.53 -16.07 3.83
C TRP A 227 -10.09 -16.21 2.42
N THR A 228 -9.63 -15.35 1.53
CA THR A 228 -9.89 -15.46 0.10
C THR A 228 -8.56 -15.59 -0.59
N GLU A 229 -8.42 -16.61 -1.38
CA GLU A 229 -7.30 -16.73 -2.31
C GLU A 229 -7.80 -16.23 -3.67
N THR A 230 -7.18 -15.16 -4.17
CA THR A 230 -7.50 -14.60 -5.48
C THR A 230 -6.29 -14.73 -6.39
N ASN A 231 -6.48 -15.38 -7.53
CA ASN A 231 -5.49 -15.46 -8.58
C ASN A 231 -6.01 -14.71 -9.80
N CYS A 232 -5.50 -13.50 -10.01
CA CYS A 232 -5.95 -12.64 -11.10
C CYS A 232 -5.84 -13.32 -12.47
N VAL A 233 -4.87 -14.19 -12.69
CA VAL A 233 -4.67 -14.87 -13.97
C VAL A 233 -5.81 -15.86 -14.27
N GLU A 234 -6.28 -16.58 -13.25
CA GLU A 234 -7.38 -17.56 -13.39
C GLU A 234 -8.73 -16.88 -13.61
N ASP A 235 -8.95 -15.75 -12.96
CA ASP A 235 -10.20 -15.00 -13.03
C ASP A 235 -10.23 -13.96 -14.16
N ASN A 236 -9.12 -13.76 -14.85
CA ASN A 236 -9.01 -12.71 -15.86
C ASN A 236 -9.57 -13.18 -17.21
N ASP A 237 -10.67 -12.57 -17.62
CA ASP A 237 -11.28 -12.74 -18.93
C ASP A 237 -10.96 -11.58 -19.90
N ILE A 238 -10.03 -10.70 -19.52
CA ILE A 238 -9.67 -9.53 -20.31
C ILE A 238 -8.45 -9.84 -21.18
N VAL A 239 -8.58 -9.56 -22.47
CA VAL A 239 -7.50 -9.67 -23.46
C VAL A 239 -7.21 -8.30 -24.01
N VAL A 240 -5.94 -7.87 -23.91
CA VAL A 240 -5.47 -6.60 -24.44
C VAL A 240 -4.86 -6.85 -25.83
N ILE A 241 -5.39 -6.18 -26.85
CA ILE A 241 -4.89 -6.24 -28.23
C ILE A 241 -4.55 -4.82 -28.69
N GLY A 242 -3.28 -4.54 -28.85
CA GLY A 242 -2.81 -3.17 -29.07
C GLY A 242 -3.10 -2.31 -27.83
N ASN A 243 -3.93 -1.28 -28.00
CA ASN A 243 -4.37 -0.38 -26.93
C ASN A 243 -5.84 -0.57 -26.55
N GLU A 244 -6.46 -1.65 -26.99
CA GLU A 244 -7.87 -1.93 -26.76
C GLU A 244 -8.05 -3.18 -25.89
N ASP A 245 -9.04 -3.14 -25.01
CA ASP A 245 -9.42 -4.25 -24.14
C ASP A 245 -10.62 -4.98 -24.73
N TYR A 246 -10.57 -6.30 -24.72
CA TYR A 246 -11.66 -7.19 -25.10
C TYR A 246 -11.96 -8.14 -23.96
N ARG A 247 -13.19 -8.66 -23.91
CA ARG A 247 -13.55 -9.74 -23.00
C ARG A 247 -13.50 -11.06 -23.74
N LEU A 248 -12.82 -12.05 -23.19
CA LEU A 248 -12.90 -13.42 -23.68
C LEU A 248 -14.20 -14.06 -23.17
N SER A 249 -15.05 -14.47 -24.08
CA SER A 249 -16.24 -15.26 -23.73
C SER A 249 -15.80 -16.63 -23.21
N ARG A 250 -16.33 -17.04 -22.06
CA ARG A 250 -16.04 -18.34 -21.45
C ARG A 250 -16.76 -19.50 -22.16
N ASP A 251 -17.84 -19.19 -22.86
CA ASP A 251 -18.68 -20.21 -23.51
C ASP A 251 -18.12 -20.66 -24.86
N ASP A 252 -17.65 -19.73 -25.67
CA ASP A 252 -17.23 -19.98 -27.05
C ASP A 252 -15.81 -19.48 -27.39
N GLY A 253 -15.11 -18.85 -26.43
CA GLY A 253 -13.77 -18.33 -26.62
C GLY A 253 -13.67 -17.12 -27.55
N LEU A 254 -14.79 -16.48 -27.90
CA LEU A 254 -14.78 -15.29 -28.75
C LEU A 254 -14.37 -14.04 -27.99
N LEU A 255 -13.68 -13.14 -28.69
CA LEU A 255 -13.32 -11.82 -28.15
C LEU A 255 -14.49 -10.85 -28.32
N MET A 256 -15.07 -10.45 -27.21
CA MET A 256 -16.21 -9.55 -27.14
C MET A 256 -15.75 -8.10 -26.90
N PRO A 257 -16.32 -7.11 -27.63
CA PRO A 257 -16.10 -5.70 -27.33
C PRO A 257 -16.51 -5.36 -25.89
N ARG A 258 -15.74 -4.52 -25.22
CA ARG A 258 -16.05 -4.01 -23.88
C ARG A 258 -16.71 -2.65 -23.88
N LYS A 259 -16.40 -1.83 -24.90
CA LYS A 259 -16.92 -0.47 -25.07
C LYS A 259 -18.03 -0.43 -26.10
N LYS A 260 -19.00 0.44 -25.89
CA LYS A 260 -20.05 0.69 -26.87
C LYS A 260 -19.41 1.23 -28.16
N GLY A 261 -19.71 0.58 -29.29
CA GLY A 261 -19.18 0.96 -30.62
C GLY A 261 -17.73 0.56 -30.88
N GLN A 262 -17.11 -0.20 -29.97
CA GLN A 262 -15.78 -0.77 -30.20
C GLN A 262 -15.82 -1.76 -31.40
N LYS A 263 -14.84 -1.65 -32.27
CA LYS A 263 -14.71 -2.58 -33.41
C LYS A 263 -14.18 -3.94 -32.94
N PRO A 264 -14.50 -5.03 -33.64
CA PRO A 264 -13.84 -6.31 -33.43
C PRO A 264 -12.31 -6.17 -33.54
N PRO A 265 -11.54 -7.01 -32.82
CA PRO A 265 -10.09 -6.95 -32.86
C PRO A 265 -9.57 -7.32 -34.25
N ASP A 266 -8.51 -6.64 -34.70
CA ASP A 266 -7.77 -7.01 -35.91
C ASP A 266 -6.79 -8.14 -35.58
N LEU A 267 -7.18 -9.37 -35.88
CA LEU A 267 -6.38 -10.57 -35.60
C LEU A 267 -5.52 -11.04 -36.77
N LYS A 268 -5.43 -10.27 -37.87
CA LYS A 268 -4.71 -10.69 -39.09
C LYS A 268 -3.25 -11.05 -38.88
N HIS A 269 -2.62 -10.55 -37.84
CA HIS A 269 -1.22 -10.82 -37.50
C HIS A 269 -1.03 -11.93 -36.44
N PHE A 270 -2.10 -12.43 -35.82
CA PHE A 270 -2.00 -13.47 -34.78
C PHE A 270 -1.52 -14.82 -35.32
N ASN A 271 -1.78 -15.12 -36.57
CA ASN A 271 -1.38 -16.38 -37.19
C ASN A 271 0.01 -16.35 -37.86
N GLN A 272 0.72 -15.23 -37.84
CA GLN A 272 2.03 -15.10 -38.48
C GLN A 272 3.21 -15.52 -37.60
N ALA A 273 2.98 -15.79 -36.31
CA ALA A 273 4.05 -16.18 -35.37
C ALA A 273 4.33 -17.69 -35.30
N GLN A 274 3.72 -18.49 -36.17
CA GLN A 274 3.88 -19.97 -36.16
C GLN A 274 4.57 -20.53 -37.41
N ASN A 275 5.24 -19.69 -38.21
CA ASN A 275 6.07 -20.15 -39.37
C ASN A 275 7.54 -19.83 -39.16
#